data_344f42fa17bf04bad3bfa5dd6c3d9aeb
#
_entry.id   344f42fa17bf04bad3bfa5dd6c3d9aeb
#
_cell.length_a   1.000
_cell.length_b   1.000
_cell.length_c   1.000
_cell.angle_alpha   90.00
_cell.angle_beta   90.00
_cell.angle_gamma   90.00
#
_symmetry.space_group_name_H-M   'P 1'
#
loop_
_entity.id
_entity.type
_entity.pdbx_description
1 polymer ?
#
loop_
_entity_poly.entity_id
_entity_poly.type
_entity_poly.pdbx_seq_one_letter_code
_entity_poly.pdbx_strand_id
1 'polypeptide(L)'
;MTKIILALLFYLMAINIIAFFLYGIDKWKARHDKWRVTEARLITISLLGGSVGALLGMKTWRHKTQHPKFRYGLPLILFLHLAIAIVAVYYFYFYR
;
A
#
# COMPACT_ATOMS: atom_id res chain seq x y z
N MET A 1 22.90 -7.94 -8.27
CA MET A 1 22.33 -6.74 -7.65
C MET A 1 21.27 -6.08 -8.51
N THR A 2 21.62 -5.75 -9.76
CA THR A 2 20.67 -5.07 -10.65
C THR A 2 19.37 -5.87 -10.83
N LYS A 3 19.48 -7.18 -11.00
CA LYS A 3 18.30 -8.04 -11.16
C LYS A 3 17.40 -8.03 -9.93
N ILE A 4 17.99 -8.01 -8.74
CA ILE A 4 17.23 -7.96 -7.49
C ILE A 4 16.51 -6.64 -7.36
N ILE A 5 17.20 -5.54 -7.68
CA ILE A 5 16.61 -4.20 -7.63
C ILE A 5 15.44 -4.08 -8.61
N LEU A 6 15.62 -4.59 -9.84
CA LEU A 6 14.54 -4.57 -10.84
C LEU A 6 13.36 -5.41 -10.38
N ALA A 7 13.60 -6.57 -9.77
CA ALA A 7 12.53 -7.41 -9.27
C ALA A 7 11.75 -6.72 -8.16
N LEU A 8 12.46 -6.02 -7.24
CA LEU A 8 11.82 -5.28 -6.17
C LEU A 8 10.98 -4.13 -6.71
N LEU A 9 11.50 -3.38 -7.68
CA LEU A 9 10.76 -2.28 -8.29
C LEU A 9 9.50 -2.80 -8.98
N PHE A 10 9.62 -3.93 -9.69
CA PHE A 10 8.48 -4.54 -10.35
C PHE A 10 7.43 -4.98 -9.34
N TYR A 11 7.87 -5.61 -8.24
CA TYR A 11 6.98 -6.03 -7.17
C TYR A 11 6.25 -4.83 -6.56
N LEU A 12 6.98 -3.78 -6.23
CA LEU A 12 6.37 -2.59 -5.61
C LEU A 12 5.38 -1.94 -6.55
N MET A 13 5.71 -1.83 -7.82
CA MET A 13 4.78 -1.27 -8.81
C MET A 13 3.51 -2.12 -8.88
N ALA A 14 3.64 -3.42 -8.99
CA ALA A 14 2.51 -4.33 -9.10
C ALA A 14 1.62 -4.28 -7.86
N ILE A 15 2.21 -4.36 -6.66
CA ILE A 15 1.44 -4.39 -5.43
C ILE A 15 0.71 -3.06 -5.19
N ASN A 16 1.31 -1.94 -5.60
CA ASN A 16 0.67 -0.64 -5.45
C ASN A 16 -0.48 -0.48 -6.44
N ILE A 17 -0.33 -0.96 -7.66
CA ILE A 17 -1.43 -0.95 -8.63
C ILE A 17 -2.58 -1.82 -8.13
N ILE A 18 -2.28 -3.01 -7.63
CA ILE A 18 -3.29 -3.90 -7.07
C ILE A 18 -3.99 -3.25 -5.90
N ALA A 19 -3.24 -2.63 -4.98
CA ALA A 19 -3.82 -1.95 -3.83
C ALA A 19 -4.76 -0.82 -4.27
N PHE A 20 -4.34 -0.02 -5.23
CA PHE A 20 -5.15 1.08 -5.75
C PHE A 20 -6.51 0.58 -6.25
N PHE A 21 -6.48 -0.47 -7.08
CA PHE A 21 -7.72 -0.99 -7.64
C PHE A 21 -8.55 -1.77 -6.61
N LEU A 22 -7.91 -2.43 -5.64
CA LEU A 22 -8.66 -3.11 -4.58
C LEU A 22 -9.51 -2.13 -3.78
N TYR A 23 -8.97 -0.95 -3.48
CA TYR A 23 -9.74 0.07 -2.79
C TYR A 23 -10.90 0.56 -3.64
N GLY A 24 -10.69 0.70 -4.95
CA GLY A 24 -11.76 1.08 -5.86
C GLY A 24 -12.84 0.01 -5.96
N ILE A 25 -12.43 -1.26 -6.05
CA ILE A 25 -13.36 -2.38 -6.12
C ILE A 25 -14.17 -2.48 -4.83
N ASP A 26 -13.52 -2.30 -3.68
CA ASP A 26 -14.23 -2.35 -2.40
C ASP A 26 -15.30 -1.25 -2.33
N LYS A 27 -14.97 -0.04 -2.77
CA LYS A 27 -15.94 1.04 -2.81
C LYS A 27 -17.11 0.73 -3.74
N TRP A 28 -16.80 0.18 -4.92
CA TRP A 28 -17.84 -0.20 -5.88
C TRP A 28 -18.78 -1.25 -5.30
N LYS A 29 -18.21 -2.28 -4.66
CA LYS A 29 -19.01 -3.34 -4.03
C LYS A 29 -19.87 -2.80 -2.91
N ALA A 30 -19.34 -1.85 -2.13
CA ALA A 30 -20.10 -1.24 -1.05
C ALA A 30 -21.33 -0.48 -1.57
N ARG A 31 -21.20 0.17 -2.74
CA ARG A 31 -22.30 0.92 -3.35
C ARG A 31 -23.36 0.02 -3.97
N HIS A 32 -22.97 -1.19 -4.39
CA HIS A 32 -23.86 -2.10 -5.10
C HIS A 32 -24.33 -3.28 -4.24
N ASP A 33 -24.18 -3.16 -2.92
CA ASP A 33 -24.58 -4.20 -1.96
C ASP A 33 -24.00 -5.57 -2.29
N LYS A 34 -22.78 -5.57 -2.84
CA LYS A 34 -22.09 -6.79 -3.18
C LYS A 34 -21.16 -7.21 -2.06
N TRP A 35 -20.65 -8.44 -2.14
CA TRP A 35 -19.72 -8.95 -1.18
C TRP A 35 -18.44 -8.10 -1.20
N ARG A 36 -18.09 -7.54 -0.06
CA ARG A 36 -17.00 -6.57 0.04
C ARG A 36 -15.66 -7.22 0.37
N VAL A 37 -14.59 -6.57 -0.08
CA VAL A 37 -13.24 -6.93 0.35
C VAL A 37 -13.12 -6.57 1.84
N THR A 38 -12.56 -7.48 2.64
CA THR A 38 -12.42 -7.23 4.09
C THR A 38 -11.40 -6.14 4.35
N GLU A 39 -11.61 -5.39 5.45
CA GLU A 39 -10.65 -4.37 5.85
C GLU A 39 -9.27 -4.97 6.14
N ALA A 40 -9.23 -6.19 6.69
CA ALA A 40 -7.98 -6.88 6.94
C ALA A 40 -7.18 -7.09 5.66
N ARG A 41 -7.84 -7.44 4.55
CA ARG A 41 -7.16 -7.62 3.27
C ARG A 41 -6.60 -6.31 2.75
N LEU A 42 -7.36 -5.22 2.86
CA LEU A 42 -6.91 -3.90 2.42
C LEU A 42 -5.67 -3.45 3.21
N ILE A 43 -5.69 -3.64 4.52
CA ILE A 43 -4.55 -3.28 5.35
C ILE A 43 -3.37 -4.19 5.08
N THR A 44 -3.62 -5.48 4.90
CA THR A 44 -2.55 -6.45 4.62
C THR A 44 -1.80 -6.09 3.34
N ILE A 45 -2.52 -5.76 2.27
CA ILE A 45 -1.86 -5.39 1.02
C ILE A 45 -1.07 -4.10 1.17
N SER A 46 -1.55 -3.18 2.00
CA SER A 46 -0.79 -1.96 2.30
C SER A 46 0.51 -2.29 3.02
N LEU A 47 0.48 -3.20 3.99
CA LEU A 47 1.67 -3.64 4.72
C LEU A 47 2.67 -4.36 3.82
N LEU A 48 2.19 -5.09 2.83
CA LEU A 48 3.06 -5.84 1.91
C LEU A 48 3.81 -4.95 0.92
N GLY A 49 3.65 -3.66 1.02
CA GLY A 49 4.34 -2.70 0.16
C GLY A 49 3.41 -1.85 -0.67
N GLY A 50 2.10 -2.04 -0.54
CA GLY A 50 1.12 -1.31 -1.33
C GLY A 50 0.64 0.00 -0.70
N SER A 51 1.38 0.56 0.25
CA SER A 51 0.94 1.73 1.00
C SER A 51 0.70 2.95 0.11
N VAL A 52 1.57 3.19 -0.87
CA VAL A 52 1.39 4.33 -1.78
C VAL A 52 0.13 4.16 -2.61
N GLY A 53 -0.05 2.96 -3.21
CA GLY A 53 -1.24 2.66 -3.99
C GLY A 53 -2.51 2.73 -3.15
N ALA A 54 -2.45 2.23 -1.91
CA ALA A 54 -3.59 2.27 -1.00
C ALA A 54 -3.99 3.71 -0.66
N LEU A 55 -3.01 4.56 -0.36
CA LEU A 55 -3.28 5.96 -0.07
C LEU A 55 -3.85 6.68 -1.27
N LEU A 56 -3.28 6.45 -2.45
CA LEU A 56 -3.81 7.03 -3.69
C LEU A 56 -5.21 6.53 -3.97
N GLY A 57 -5.46 5.24 -3.73
CA GLY A 57 -6.80 4.67 -3.89
C GLY A 57 -7.80 5.29 -2.94
N MET A 58 -7.44 5.46 -1.68
CA MET A 58 -8.32 6.13 -0.72
C MET A 58 -8.71 7.53 -1.18
N LYS A 59 -7.72 8.30 -1.64
CA LYS A 59 -7.96 9.66 -2.08
C LYS A 59 -8.76 9.70 -3.37
N THR A 60 -8.36 8.89 -4.36
CA THR A 60 -9.00 8.89 -5.68
C THR A 60 -10.44 8.43 -5.61
N TRP A 61 -10.68 7.34 -4.89
CA TRP A 61 -12.01 6.76 -4.78
C TRP A 61 -12.81 7.33 -3.60
N ARG A 62 -12.19 8.19 -2.78
CA ARG A 62 -12.79 8.76 -1.58
C ARG A 62 -13.39 7.69 -0.69
N HIS A 63 -12.63 6.61 -0.50
CA HIS A 63 -13.09 5.42 0.22
C HIS A 63 -12.24 5.21 1.46
N LYS A 64 -12.92 4.89 2.59
CA LYS A 64 -12.27 4.59 3.88
C LYS A 64 -11.57 5.79 4.53
N THR A 65 -11.63 6.98 3.92
CA THR A 65 -10.94 8.16 4.46
C THR A 65 -11.47 8.60 5.82
N GLN A 66 -12.71 8.26 6.16
CA GLN A 66 -13.32 8.62 7.43
C GLN A 66 -13.07 7.58 8.53
N HIS A 67 -12.56 6.41 8.18
CA HIS A 67 -12.28 5.38 9.17
C HIS A 67 -10.90 5.64 9.79
N PRO A 68 -10.80 5.79 11.15
CA PRO A 68 -9.51 6.10 11.77
C PRO A 68 -8.43 5.08 11.46
N LYS A 69 -8.79 3.80 11.37
CA LYS A 69 -7.85 2.74 11.04
C LYS A 69 -7.12 2.99 9.72
N PHE A 70 -7.83 3.51 8.71
CA PHE A 70 -7.25 3.80 7.40
C PHE A 70 -6.66 5.20 7.35
N ARG A 71 -7.35 6.16 7.93
CA ARG A 71 -6.92 7.57 7.90
C ARG A 71 -5.56 7.77 8.56
N TYR A 72 -5.31 7.09 9.67
CA TYR A 72 -4.06 7.21 10.41
C TYR A 72 -3.14 6.01 10.19
N GLY A 73 -3.71 4.84 9.99
CA GLY A 73 -2.93 3.62 9.83
C GLY A 73 -2.14 3.58 8.54
N LEU A 74 -2.73 3.98 7.41
CA LEU A 74 -2.04 3.94 6.14
C LEU A 74 -0.87 4.91 6.06
N PRO A 75 -1.00 6.18 6.49
CA PRO A 75 0.16 7.06 6.57
C PRO A 75 1.25 6.51 7.48
N LEU A 76 0.89 5.88 8.58
CA LEU A 76 1.86 5.25 9.47
C LEU A 76 2.59 4.11 8.77
N ILE A 77 1.87 3.29 8.01
CA ILE A 77 2.47 2.19 7.25
C ILE A 77 3.44 2.74 6.20
N LEU A 78 3.05 3.79 5.50
CA LEU A 78 3.93 4.43 4.54
C LEU A 78 5.19 4.96 5.21
N PHE A 79 5.04 5.59 6.37
CA PHE A 79 6.19 6.09 7.14
C PHE A 79 7.14 4.95 7.52
N LEU A 80 6.58 3.81 7.95
CA LEU A 80 7.38 2.64 8.25
C LEU A 80 8.15 2.13 7.03
N HIS A 81 7.48 2.08 5.88
CA HIS A 81 8.13 1.66 4.64
C HIS A 81 9.28 2.59 4.26
N LEU A 82 9.08 3.90 4.41
CA LEU A 82 10.13 4.86 4.13
C LEU A 82 11.31 4.71 5.09
N ALA A 83 11.03 4.48 6.37
CA ALA A 83 12.08 4.27 7.37
C ALA A 83 12.89 3.02 7.04
N ILE A 84 12.23 1.93 6.67
CA ILE A 84 12.90 0.69 6.29
C ILE A 84 13.77 0.92 5.06
N ALA A 85 13.26 1.66 4.06
CA ALA A 85 14.01 1.95 2.85
C ALA A 85 15.25 2.78 3.15
N ILE A 86 15.13 3.78 4.02
CA ILE A 86 16.26 4.62 4.40
C ILE A 86 17.33 3.81 5.13
N VAL A 87 16.92 2.96 6.08
CA VAL A 87 17.84 2.10 6.80
C VAL A 87 18.54 1.13 5.85
N ALA A 88 17.80 0.54 4.92
CA ALA A 88 18.38 -0.39 3.95
C ALA A 88 19.40 0.28 3.06
N VAL A 89 19.12 1.49 2.57
CA VAL A 89 20.05 2.25 1.74
C VAL A 89 21.30 2.63 2.54
N TYR A 90 21.11 3.08 3.77
CA TYR A 90 22.22 3.44 4.64
C TYR A 90 23.14 2.23 4.86
N TYR A 91 22.55 1.08 5.21
CA TYR A 91 23.31 -0.13 5.43
C TYR A 91 24.09 -0.53 4.17
N PHE A 92 23.41 -0.49 3.03
CA PHE A 92 24.00 -0.90 1.76
C PHE A 92 25.20 -0.03 1.41
N TYR A 93 25.12 1.27 1.66
CA TYR A 93 26.21 2.19 1.33
C TYR A 93 27.37 2.14 2.33
N PHE A 94 27.10 1.98 3.61
CA PHE A 94 28.12 2.16 4.64
C PHE A 94 28.66 0.85 5.22
N TYR A 95 27.94 -0.25 5.12
CA TYR A 95 28.35 -1.52 5.70
C TYR A 95 28.54 -2.63 4.66
N ARG A 96 28.40 -2.31 3.45
CA ARG A 96 28.48 -3.23 2.33
C ARG A 96 29.83 -3.95 2.19
#